data_84853b0ebd78dce8642fec35b8aa40b6
#
_entry.id   84853b0ebd78dce8642fec35b8aa40b6
#
_cell.length_a   1.000
_cell.length_b   1.000
_cell.length_c   1.000
_cell.angle_alpha   90.00
_cell.angle_beta   90.00
_cell.angle_gamma   90.00
#
_symmetry.space_group_name_H-M   'P 1'
#
loop_
_entity.id
_entity.type
_entity.pdbx_description
1 polymer ?
#
loop_
_entity_poly.entity_id
_entity_poly.type
_entity_poly.pdbx_seq_one_letter_code
_entity_poly.pdbx_strand_id
1 'polypeptide(L)'
;MPLLCISRLIVSLTAAIVSFLPLAEAARAALLISVDKSAQRMTVKVDGNRQYEWPVSTGGGGFETPSGTFRPFRMEIDHFSKEWDNAPMPYSIFFTQNGDAIHGTYEQRSLGRAVSHGCVRLSRKNAATLWDLVKREKMANTTVVLTGRTPNAREPATVRSRQNAANGR
;
A
#
# COMPACT_ATOMS: atom_id res chain seq x y z
N MET A 1 -4.50 -21.44 89.00
CA MET A 1 -3.68 -20.74 88.05
C MET A 1 -4.01 -21.27 86.67
N PRO A 2 -4.74 -20.52 85.81
CA PRO A 2 -5.06 -20.95 84.44
C PRO A 2 -4.06 -20.41 83.46
N LEU A 3 -3.52 -21.29 82.55
CA LEU A 3 -2.69 -20.97 81.43
C LEU A 3 -3.52 -20.32 80.33
N LEU A 4 -3.15 -19.11 79.92
CA LEU A 4 -3.69 -18.45 78.73
C LEU A 4 -3.08 -19.08 77.47
N CYS A 5 -3.94 -19.69 76.64
CA CYS A 5 -3.59 -20.15 75.33
C CYS A 5 -3.79 -18.99 74.32
N ILE A 6 -2.69 -18.38 73.84
CA ILE A 6 -2.74 -17.32 72.82
C ILE A 6 -2.77 -17.99 71.46
N SER A 7 -3.94 -18.04 70.87
CA SER A 7 -4.12 -18.46 69.46
C SER A 7 -3.65 -17.34 68.51
N ARG A 8 -2.55 -17.58 67.77
CA ARG A 8 -2.06 -16.67 66.73
C ARG A 8 -2.85 -16.93 65.45
N LEU A 9 -3.70 -16.00 65.11
CA LEU A 9 -4.42 -15.96 63.82
C LEU A 9 -3.45 -15.48 62.75
N ILE A 10 -2.98 -16.38 61.87
CA ILE A 10 -2.19 -16.04 60.69
C ILE A 10 -3.15 -15.66 59.57
N VAL A 11 -3.27 -14.35 59.29
CA VAL A 11 -4.00 -13.84 58.13
C VAL A 11 -3.07 -13.92 56.91
N SER A 12 -3.29 -14.93 56.07
CA SER A 12 -2.58 -15.02 54.79
C SER A 12 -3.19 -14.04 53.80
N LEU A 13 -2.44 -12.97 53.52
CA LEU A 13 -2.77 -11.98 52.50
C LEU A 13 -2.25 -12.49 51.13
N THR A 14 -3.11 -13.15 50.36
CA THR A 14 -2.84 -13.54 48.96
C THR A 14 -2.96 -12.29 48.05
N ALA A 15 -1.81 -11.70 47.74
CA ALA A 15 -1.75 -10.63 46.71
C ALA A 15 -2.00 -11.25 45.33
N ALA A 16 -3.16 -11.00 44.73
CA ALA A 16 -3.44 -11.33 43.34
C ALA A 16 -2.66 -10.36 42.44
N ILE A 17 -1.60 -10.85 41.82
CA ILE A 17 -0.86 -10.12 40.77
C ILE A 17 -1.69 -10.19 39.49
N VAL A 18 -2.45 -9.13 39.21
CA VAL A 18 -3.12 -8.96 37.93
C VAL A 18 -2.03 -8.59 36.91
N SER A 19 -1.58 -9.59 36.15
CA SER A 19 -0.65 -9.37 35.02
C SER A 19 -1.39 -8.60 33.92
N PHE A 20 -1.13 -7.29 33.82
CA PHE A 20 -1.53 -6.47 32.68
C PHE A 20 -0.63 -6.87 31.51
N LEU A 21 -1.12 -7.78 30.64
CA LEU A 21 -0.51 -8.00 29.33
C LEU A 21 -0.85 -6.78 28.47
N PRO A 22 0.15 -6.02 27.98
CA PRO A 22 -0.13 -4.98 27.01
C PRO A 22 -0.67 -5.67 25.74
N LEU A 23 -1.92 -5.38 25.37
CA LEU A 23 -2.40 -5.68 24.02
C LEU A 23 -1.48 -4.91 23.07
N ALA A 24 -0.61 -5.64 22.35
CA ALA A 24 0.14 -5.07 21.26
C ALA A 24 -0.89 -4.69 20.18
N GLU A 25 -1.28 -3.43 20.18
CA GLU A 25 -2.07 -2.86 19.11
C GLU A 25 -1.23 -2.99 17.84
N ALA A 26 -1.63 -3.90 16.95
CA ALA A 26 -0.95 -4.08 15.66
C ALA A 26 -0.96 -2.71 14.99
N ALA A 27 0.21 -2.08 14.88
CA ALA A 27 0.38 -0.75 14.30
C ALA A 27 -0.18 -0.79 12.87
N ARG A 28 -1.42 -0.35 12.70
CA ARG A 28 -2.04 -0.18 11.39
C ARG A 28 -1.26 0.89 10.68
N ALA A 29 -0.84 0.60 9.43
CA ALA A 29 -0.20 1.61 8.62
C ALA A 29 -1.11 2.84 8.53
N ALA A 30 -0.61 3.99 8.95
CA ALA A 30 -1.36 5.25 8.91
C ALA A 30 -1.76 5.58 7.47
N LEU A 31 -0.90 5.25 6.50
CA LEU A 31 -1.14 5.41 5.07
C LEU A 31 -1.11 4.07 4.35
N LEU A 32 -2.25 3.69 3.77
CA LEU A 32 -2.37 2.51 2.91
C LEU A 32 -2.62 2.95 1.46
N ILE A 33 -1.72 2.55 0.57
CA ILE A 33 -1.80 2.76 -0.87
C ILE A 33 -2.09 1.40 -1.51
N SER A 34 -3.30 1.20 -2.02
CA SER A 34 -3.73 -0.03 -2.67
C SER A 34 -3.87 0.18 -4.16
N VAL A 35 -3.18 -0.63 -4.96
CA VAL A 35 -3.25 -0.60 -6.43
C VAL A 35 -3.88 -1.90 -6.92
N ASP A 36 -5.00 -1.80 -7.61
CA ASP A 36 -5.60 -2.89 -8.38
C ASP A 36 -5.14 -2.79 -9.84
N LYS A 37 -4.24 -3.68 -10.23
CA LYS A 37 -3.69 -3.75 -11.59
C LYS A 37 -4.76 -4.14 -12.63
N SER A 38 -5.75 -4.94 -12.24
CA SER A 38 -6.82 -5.35 -13.16
C SER A 38 -7.75 -4.18 -13.48
N ALA A 39 -8.07 -3.37 -12.48
CA ALA A 39 -8.92 -2.19 -12.62
C ALA A 39 -8.16 -0.92 -13.03
N GLN A 40 -6.81 -0.95 -13.00
CA GLN A 40 -5.95 0.22 -13.20
C GLN A 40 -6.33 1.39 -12.28
N ARG A 41 -6.55 1.06 -11.00
CA ARG A 41 -7.00 1.99 -9.96
C ARG A 41 -6.10 1.96 -8.74
N MET A 42 -5.89 3.11 -8.16
CA MET A 42 -5.24 3.29 -6.86
C MET A 42 -6.26 3.84 -5.86
N THR A 43 -6.35 3.22 -4.70
CA THR A 43 -7.08 3.72 -3.53
C THR A 43 -6.08 4.12 -2.45
N VAL A 44 -6.25 5.31 -1.88
CA VAL A 44 -5.42 5.81 -0.79
C VAL A 44 -6.28 5.98 0.46
N LYS A 45 -5.84 5.34 1.56
CA LYS A 45 -6.49 5.43 2.87
C LYS A 45 -5.53 6.01 3.90
N VAL A 46 -6.03 6.92 4.72
CA VAL A 46 -5.34 7.45 5.91
C VAL A 46 -6.14 7.04 7.14
N ASP A 47 -5.50 6.40 8.12
CA ASP A 47 -6.13 5.87 9.33
C ASP A 47 -7.38 5.01 9.04
N GLY A 48 -7.29 4.20 7.97
CA GLY A 48 -8.36 3.32 7.51
C GLY A 48 -9.46 4.00 6.68
N ASN A 49 -9.52 5.33 6.62
CA ASN A 49 -10.52 6.09 5.87
C ASN A 49 -10.04 6.36 4.45
N ARG A 50 -10.87 6.03 3.44
CA ARG A 50 -10.56 6.32 2.03
C ARG A 50 -10.56 7.82 1.79
N GLN A 51 -9.41 8.35 1.34
CA GLN A 51 -9.23 9.77 1.01
C GLN A 51 -9.29 10.00 -0.49
N TYR A 52 -8.70 9.08 -1.28
CA TYR A 52 -8.58 9.26 -2.72
C TYR A 52 -8.79 7.94 -3.46
N GLU A 53 -9.25 8.07 -4.71
CA GLU A 53 -9.28 7.02 -5.71
C GLU A 53 -8.89 7.63 -7.05
N TRP A 54 -7.82 7.08 -7.67
CA TRP A 54 -7.22 7.63 -8.88
C TRP A 54 -7.00 6.57 -9.96
N PRO A 55 -7.13 6.92 -11.24
CA PRO A 55 -6.64 6.08 -12.32
C PRO A 55 -5.12 6.02 -12.28
N VAL A 56 -4.56 4.84 -12.56
CA VAL A 56 -3.13 4.61 -12.68
C VAL A 56 -2.79 3.99 -14.04
N SER A 57 -1.49 3.95 -14.38
CA SER A 57 -0.97 3.08 -15.43
C SER A 57 0.10 2.20 -14.81
N THR A 58 -0.11 0.89 -14.83
CA THR A 58 0.86 -0.11 -14.36
C THR A 58 1.62 -0.74 -15.52
N GLY A 59 2.57 -1.61 -15.22
CA GLY A 59 3.36 -2.32 -16.21
C GLY A 59 2.53 -3.18 -17.16
N GLY A 60 2.91 -3.22 -18.42
CA GLY A 60 2.29 -4.01 -19.47
C GLY A 60 3.31 -4.50 -20.48
N GLY A 61 2.89 -5.33 -21.44
CA GLY A 61 3.77 -5.75 -22.53
C GLY A 61 5.00 -6.57 -22.12
N GLY A 62 4.94 -7.32 -21.01
CA GLY A 62 6.08 -8.09 -20.49
C GLY A 62 6.83 -7.42 -19.34
N PHE A 63 6.45 -6.19 -18.97
CA PHE A 63 7.00 -5.43 -17.86
C PHE A 63 6.00 -5.37 -16.71
N GLU A 64 5.71 -6.49 -16.07
CA GLU A 64 4.68 -6.53 -15.03
C GLU A 64 5.11 -5.78 -13.76
N THR A 65 4.22 -4.91 -13.27
CA THR A 65 4.33 -4.38 -11.91
C THR A 65 4.18 -5.54 -10.91
N PRO A 66 5.11 -5.74 -9.96
CA PRO A 66 5.03 -6.85 -9.01
C PRO A 66 3.78 -6.78 -8.15
N SER A 67 3.17 -7.93 -7.86
CA SER A 67 2.11 -8.05 -6.86
C SER A 67 2.73 -8.29 -5.49
N GLY A 68 2.09 -7.80 -4.44
CA GLY A 68 2.56 -7.99 -3.07
C GLY A 68 2.29 -6.81 -2.16
N THR A 69 2.90 -6.89 -0.98
CA THR A 69 2.87 -5.83 0.03
C THR A 69 4.28 -5.31 0.23
N PHE A 70 4.45 -4.01 0.09
CA PHE A 70 5.74 -3.34 0.12
C PHE A 70 5.72 -2.16 1.09
N ARG A 71 6.91 -1.68 1.47
CA ARG A 71 7.10 -0.42 2.18
C ARG A 71 7.95 0.51 1.32
N PRO A 72 7.57 1.79 1.17
CA PRO A 72 8.44 2.77 0.54
C PRO A 72 9.73 2.92 1.34
N PHE A 73 10.85 3.08 0.64
CA PHE A 73 12.15 3.25 1.30
C PHE A 73 12.97 4.42 0.75
N ARG A 74 12.56 4.97 -0.39
CA ARG A 74 13.23 6.11 -1.02
C ARG A 74 12.21 7.00 -1.71
N MET A 75 12.41 8.31 -1.65
CA MET A 75 11.57 9.32 -2.30
C MET A 75 12.46 10.35 -3.01
N GLU A 76 12.16 10.66 -4.27
CA GLU A 76 12.87 11.63 -5.07
C GLU A 76 11.88 12.51 -5.83
N ILE A 77 11.98 13.85 -5.63
CA ILE A 77 11.01 14.79 -6.22
C ILE A 77 11.20 14.93 -7.73
N ASP A 78 12.45 14.92 -8.18
CA ASP A 78 12.85 15.05 -9.59
C ASP A 78 13.76 13.88 -9.98
N HIS A 79 13.17 12.73 -10.24
CA HIS A 79 13.88 11.53 -10.69
C HIS A 79 13.77 11.35 -12.20
N PHE A 80 14.84 10.80 -12.80
CA PHE A 80 14.89 10.41 -14.20
C PHE A 80 15.36 8.97 -14.33
N SER A 81 14.61 8.16 -15.08
CA SER A 81 14.95 6.75 -15.30
C SER A 81 16.14 6.61 -16.23
N LYS A 82 17.27 6.10 -15.71
CA LYS A 82 18.45 5.81 -16.53
C LYS A 82 18.24 4.65 -17.50
N GLU A 83 17.31 3.76 -17.22
CA GLU A 83 17.00 2.58 -18.03
C GLU A 83 16.10 2.91 -19.21
N TRP A 84 15.34 4.01 -19.14
CA TRP A 84 14.30 4.37 -20.11
C TRP A 84 14.53 5.79 -20.62
N ASP A 85 15.63 5.98 -21.33
CA ASP A 85 15.95 7.22 -22.06
C ASP A 85 15.77 8.52 -21.24
N ASN A 86 16.23 8.50 -20.00
CA ASN A 86 16.06 9.58 -19.03
C ASN A 86 14.60 10.07 -18.89
N ALA A 87 13.63 9.15 -19.02
CA ALA A 87 12.22 9.48 -18.84
C ALA A 87 11.97 10.14 -17.47
N PRO A 88 11.28 11.28 -17.41
CA PRO A 88 11.04 11.98 -16.15
C PRO A 88 10.03 11.22 -15.29
N MET A 89 10.36 11.07 -14.03
CA MET A 89 9.57 10.39 -12.99
C MET A 89 9.37 11.34 -11.80
N PRO A 90 8.63 12.46 -11.94
CA PRO A 90 8.46 13.42 -10.86
C PRO A 90 7.69 12.81 -9.70
N TYR A 91 8.06 13.18 -8.47
CA TYR A 91 7.45 12.70 -7.21
C TYR A 91 7.55 11.18 -7.05
N SER A 92 8.72 10.60 -7.35
CA SER A 92 8.98 9.16 -7.24
C SER A 92 8.99 8.68 -5.81
N ILE A 93 8.21 7.62 -5.54
CA ILE A 93 8.15 6.89 -4.28
C ILE A 93 8.52 5.44 -4.60
N PHE A 94 9.75 5.03 -4.29
CA PHE A 94 10.29 3.70 -4.58
C PHE A 94 9.82 2.69 -3.54
N PHE A 95 9.35 1.53 -4.01
CA PHE A 95 8.85 0.46 -3.14
C PHE A 95 9.50 -0.91 -3.39
N THR A 96 10.29 -1.09 -4.48
CA THR A 96 11.13 -2.29 -4.69
C THR A 96 12.58 -1.92 -4.91
N GLN A 97 13.49 -2.83 -4.57
CA GLN A 97 14.93 -2.66 -4.82
C GLN A 97 15.27 -2.72 -6.32
N ASN A 98 14.38 -3.30 -7.14
CA ASN A 98 14.53 -3.38 -8.59
C ASN A 98 14.17 -2.06 -9.30
N GLY A 99 13.81 -1.01 -8.55
CA GLY A 99 13.54 0.32 -9.10
C GLY A 99 12.06 0.61 -9.38
N ASP A 100 11.12 -0.28 -9.04
CA ASP A 100 9.70 0.05 -9.19
C ASP A 100 9.30 1.17 -8.24
N ALA A 101 8.63 2.16 -8.78
CA ALA A 101 8.17 3.35 -8.06
C ALA A 101 6.74 3.74 -8.45
N ILE A 102 6.08 4.47 -7.55
CA ILE A 102 4.89 5.26 -7.87
C ILE A 102 5.38 6.66 -8.23
N HIS A 103 5.00 7.19 -9.40
CA HIS A 103 5.47 8.51 -9.82
C HIS A 103 4.47 9.24 -10.73
N GLY A 104 4.66 10.52 -10.93
CA GLY A 104 3.89 11.32 -11.87
C GLY A 104 4.31 11.07 -13.32
N THR A 105 3.36 11.19 -14.25
CA THR A 105 3.63 11.12 -15.69
C THR A 105 3.10 12.35 -16.42
N TYR A 106 3.79 12.72 -17.50
CA TYR A 106 3.32 13.70 -18.50
C TYR A 106 2.34 13.06 -19.49
N GLU A 107 2.38 11.73 -19.66
CA GLU A 107 1.51 10.95 -20.54
C GLU A 107 0.17 10.60 -19.88
N GLN A 108 -0.64 11.60 -19.56
CA GLN A 108 -1.90 11.39 -18.85
C GLN A 108 -2.90 10.49 -19.60
N ARG A 109 -2.80 10.42 -20.93
CA ARG A 109 -3.65 9.55 -21.77
C ARG A 109 -3.38 8.05 -21.55
N SER A 110 -2.27 7.70 -20.91
CA SER A 110 -1.91 6.32 -20.56
C SER A 110 -2.62 5.84 -19.29
N LEU A 111 -3.14 6.74 -18.46
CA LEU A 111 -3.82 6.39 -17.22
C LEU A 111 -5.11 5.59 -17.50
N GLY A 112 -5.34 4.56 -16.72
CA GLY A 112 -6.39 3.57 -16.91
C GLY A 112 -5.96 2.38 -17.79
N ARG A 113 -4.69 2.33 -18.26
CA ARG A 113 -4.16 1.25 -19.10
C ARG A 113 -2.82 0.75 -18.56
N ALA A 114 -2.57 -0.57 -18.70
CA ALA A 114 -1.31 -1.21 -18.33
C ALA A 114 -0.30 -1.05 -19.49
N VAL A 115 0.49 0.03 -19.48
CA VAL A 115 1.45 0.37 -20.56
C VAL A 115 2.77 0.95 -20.01
N SER A 116 3.03 0.89 -18.70
CA SER A 116 4.32 1.28 -18.14
C SER A 116 5.35 0.14 -18.26
N HIS A 117 6.58 0.40 -17.87
CA HIS A 117 7.65 -0.60 -17.80
C HIS A 117 7.88 -1.13 -16.36
N GLY A 118 6.81 -1.28 -15.57
CA GLY A 118 6.85 -1.78 -14.20
C GLY A 118 6.36 -0.78 -13.16
N CYS A 119 6.72 0.49 -13.29
CA CYS A 119 6.28 1.53 -12.36
C CYS A 119 4.77 1.79 -12.39
N VAL A 120 4.23 2.34 -11.31
CA VAL A 120 2.85 2.79 -11.19
C VAL A 120 2.80 4.29 -11.49
N ARG A 121 2.22 4.66 -12.64
CA ARG A 121 2.11 6.06 -13.07
C ARG A 121 0.82 6.70 -12.56
N LEU A 122 0.91 7.93 -12.09
CA LEU A 122 -0.18 8.83 -11.69
C LEU A 122 -0.14 10.10 -12.54
N SER A 123 -1.23 10.88 -12.55
CA SER A 123 -1.11 12.28 -12.97
C SER A 123 -0.12 13.00 -12.06
N ARG A 124 0.60 14.00 -12.57
CA ARG A 124 1.56 14.76 -11.75
C ARG A 124 0.92 15.39 -10.51
N LYS A 125 -0.31 15.88 -10.64
CA LYS A 125 -1.09 16.42 -9.51
C LYS A 125 -1.33 15.37 -8.43
N ASN A 126 -1.77 14.17 -8.81
CA ASN A 126 -2.04 13.10 -7.85
C ASN A 126 -0.75 12.54 -7.23
N ALA A 127 0.34 12.48 -8.02
CA ALA A 127 1.64 12.08 -7.51
C ALA A 127 2.19 13.07 -6.48
N ALA A 128 2.06 14.38 -6.72
CA ALA A 128 2.42 15.41 -5.75
C ALA A 128 1.59 15.29 -4.46
N THR A 129 0.27 15.09 -4.57
CA THR A 129 -0.59 14.86 -3.41
C THR A 129 -0.18 13.62 -2.62
N LEU A 130 0.11 12.50 -3.31
CA LEU A 130 0.57 11.27 -2.67
C LEU A 130 1.93 11.45 -2.00
N TRP A 131 2.85 12.16 -2.65
CA TRP A 131 4.16 12.53 -2.11
C TRP A 131 4.02 13.25 -0.77
N ASP A 132 3.18 14.27 -0.71
CA ASP A 132 2.95 15.04 0.52
C ASP A 132 2.32 14.17 1.62
N LEU A 133 1.42 13.24 1.25
CA LEU A 133 0.87 12.26 2.18
C LEU A 133 1.96 11.35 2.77
N VAL A 134 2.78 10.73 1.93
CA VAL A 134 3.86 9.85 2.39
C VAL A 134 4.89 10.62 3.23
N LYS A 135 5.19 11.87 2.86
CA LYS A 135 6.08 12.73 3.64
C LYS A 135 5.51 13.03 5.04
N ARG A 136 4.22 13.32 5.14
CA ARG A 136 3.52 13.62 6.38
C ARG A 136 3.39 12.39 7.28
N GLU A 137 2.90 11.28 6.74
CA GLU A 137 2.66 10.03 7.48
C GLU A 137 3.95 9.23 7.72
N LYS A 138 5.03 9.57 7.02
CA LYS A 138 6.34 8.91 6.97
C LYS A 138 6.31 7.57 6.23
N MET A 139 7.38 7.24 5.52
CA MET A 139 7.53 5.97 4.79
C MET A 139 7.39 4.74 5.71
N ALA A 140 7.86 4.83 6.95
CA ALA A 140 7.77 3.75 7.93
C ALA A 140 6.32 3.37 8.29
N ASN A 141 5.39 4.33 8.21
CA ASN A 141 3.97 4.15 8.48
C ASN A 141 3.14 4.00 7.20
N THR A 142 3.80 3.86 6.04
CA THR A 142 3.15 3.70 4.74
C THR A 142 3.28 2.26 4.26
N THR A 143 2.18 1.71 3.78
CA THR A 143 2.14 0.40 3.12
C THR A 143 1.63 0.54 1.70
N VAL A 144 2.29 -0.11 0.74
CA VAL A 144 1.89 -0.21 -0.66
C VAL A 144 1.48 -1.64 -0.94
N VAL A 145 0.24 -1.84 -1.38
CA VAL A 145 -0.33 -3.16 -1.72
C VAL A 145 -0.70 -3.17 -3.19
N LEU A 146 -0.12 -4.10 -3.95
CA LEU A 146 -0.43 -4.28 -5.36
C LEU A 146 -1.11 -5.64 -5.56
N THR A 147 -2.29 -5.62 -6.15
CA THR A 147 -3.14 -6.79 -6.39
C THR A 147 -3.61 -6.86 -7.84
N GLY A 148 -4.27 -7.96 -8.17
CA GLY A 148 -4.83 -8.17 -9.51
C GLY A 148 -3.77 -8.63 -10.52
N ARG A 149 -4.24 -8.92 -11.72
CA ARG A 149 -3.40 -9.28 -12.87
C ARG A 149 -3.26 -8.09 -13.80
N THR A 150 -2.11 -7.94 -14.43
CA THR A 150 -1.94 -6.98 -15.52
C THR A 150 -2.88 -7.37 -16.67
N PRO A 151 -3.76 -6.48 -17.14
CA PRO A 151 -4.57 -6.74 -18.30
C PRO A 151 -3.66 -7.05 -19.51
N ASN A 152 -3.77 -8.23 -20.10
CA ASN A 152 -2.97 -8.60 -21.26
C ASN A 152 -3.30 -7.65 -22.43
N ALA A 153 -2.31 -6.93 -22.91
CA ALA A 153 -2.41 -6.12 -24.13
C ALA A 153 -2.73 -6.98 -25.39
N ARG A 154 -2.76 -8.31 -25.25
CA ARG A 154 -2.99 -9.30 -26.32
C ARG A 154 -4.26 -10.13 -26.14
N GLU A 155 -5.14 -9.81 -25.23
CA GLU A 155 -6.42 -10.54 -25.19
C GLU A 155 -7.28 -10.12 -26.39
N PRO A 156 -7.56 -11.03 -27.36
CA PRO A 156 -8.39 -10.68 -28.51
C PRO A 156 -9.76 -10.20 -28.04
N ALA A 157 -10.32 -9.20 -28.70
CA ALA A 157 -11.63 -8.61 -28.41
C ALA A 157 -12.78 -9.64 -28.23
N THR A 158 -12.62 -10.85 -28.76
CA THR A 158 -13.52 -11.99 -28.66
C THR A 158 -13.67 -12.58 -27.24
N VAL A 159 -12.65 -12.49 -26.39
CA VAL A 159 -12.75 -12.98 -24.98
C VAL A 159 -13.45 -11.94 -24.11
N ARG A 160 -13.20 -10.66 -24.35
CA ARG A 160 -13.81 -9.54 -23.61
C ARG A 160 -15.34 -9.48 -23.83
N SER A 161 -15.81 -9.80 -25.04
CA SER A 161 -17.24 -9.84 -25.34
C SER A 161 -17.95 -11.03 -24.68
N ARG A 162 -17.27 -12.17 -24.48
CA ARG A 162 -17.85 -13.34 -23.79
C ARG A 162 -17.96 -13.15 -22.27
N GLN A 163 -17.02 -12.46 -21.64
CA GLN A 163 -17.09 -12.15 -20.20
C GLN A 163 -18.20 -11.12 -19.90
N ASN A 164 -18.37 -10.10 -20.75
CA ASN A 164 -19.45 -9.14 -20.59
C ASN A 164 -20.83 -9.75 -20.82
N ALA A 165 -20.95 -10.76 -21.70
CA ALA A 165 -22.19 -11.50 -21.94
C ALA A 165 -22.52 -12.49 -20.79
N ALA A 166 -21.52 -13.00 -20.07
CA ALA A 166 -21.73 -13.90 -18.92
C ALA A 166 -22.12 -13.16 -17.63
N ASN A 167 -21.72 -11.88 -17.48
CA ASN A 167 -22.03 -11.05 -16.31
C ASN A 167 -23.28 -10.19 -16.46
N GLY A 168 -24.00 -10.31 -17.59
CA GLY A 168 -25.22 -9.53 -17.94
C GLY A 168 -26.53 -10.30 -17.84
N ARG A 169 -26.59 -11.36 -16.99
CA ARG A 169 -27.84 -12.08 -16.69
C ARG A 169 -28.14 -12.06 -15.21
#